data_116ce39bb45baecb21614380d4b64625
#
_entry.id   116ce39bb45baecb21614380d4b64625
#
_cell.length_a   1.000
_cell.length_b   1.000
_cell.length_c   1.000
_cell.angle_alpha   90.00
_cell.angle_beta   90.00
_cell.angle_gamma   90.00
#
_symmetry.space_group_name_H-M   'P 1'
#
loop_
_entity.id
_entity.type
_entity.pdbx_description
1 polymer ?
#
loop_
_entity_poly.entity_id
_entity_poly.type
_entity_poly.pdbx_seq_one_letter_code
_entity_poly.pdbx_strand_id
1 'polypeptide(L)'
;INGQSLLHDQLNNVFRGFRRDAHPMAVMVGVVGSMAAFYFDNMNINNRNHRKQSANKLLAKVPTIAAWSHTYNLGLPFVYPKHDLGYVANILNMMFSSPNKPYHVNPIITRAFERILILHADHEQNASTSTVRLVGSTGANPYACIASGIASLWGPAHGGANEATLKMLNEIKNESRINEYIKRAKDKNDDFRLMGFGHRVYRNRDPRAEIMKVTCHEVLDELGLNNEPLFKLANTLERIALEDEYFIEKKRYPNVGLSYDLRTQ
;
A
#
# COMPACT_ATOMS: atom_id res chain seq x y z
N ILE A 1 3.94 10.01 18.78
CA ILE A 1 3.36 8.94 17.94
C ILE A 1 3.64 7.59 18.58
N ASN A 2 4.91 7.20 18.83
CA ASN A 2 5.26 5.87 19.34
C ASN A 2 4.54 5.47 20.64
N GLY A 3 4.28 6.39 21.56
CA GLY A 3 3.55 6.11 22.81
C GLY A 3 2.02 5.92 22.66
N GLN A 4 1.47 6.05 21.45
CA GLN A 4 0.03 5.94 21.19
C GLN A 4 -0.34 4.82 20.20
N SER A 5 0.60 3.95 19.86
CA SER A 5 0.43 2.90 18.85
C SER A 5 -0.45 1.71 19.30
N LEU A 6 -0.62 1.52 20.62
CA LEU A 6 -1.50 0.49 21.14
C LEU A 6 -2.96 0.78 20.82
N LEU A 7 -3.66 -0.23 20.34
CA LEU A 7 -5.10 -0.19 20.11
C LEU A 7 -5.86 -0.40 21.41
N HIS A 8 -7.11 0.06 21.46
CA HIS A 8 -8.04 -0.31 22.51
C HIS A 8 -8.26 -1.84 22.47
N ASP A 9 -8.22 -2.50 23.61
CA ASP A 9 -8.27 -3.97 23.68
C ASP A 9 -9.50 -4.57 22.98
N GLN A 10 -10.65 -3.95 23.13
CA GLN A 10 -11.88 -4.42 22.47
C GLN A 10 -11.83 -4.35 20.92
N LEU A 11 -10.91 -3.60 20.32
CA LEU A 11 -10.72 -3.66 18.87
C LEU A 11 -10.29 -5.05 18.39
N ASN A 12 -9.67 -5.87 19.25
CA ASN A 12 -9.40 -7.28 18.96
C ASN A 12 -10.68 -8.05 18.57
N ASN A 13 -11.82 -7.73 19.20
CA ASN A 13 -13.09 -8.36 18.88
C ASN A 13 -13.63 -7.91 17.53
N VAL A 14 -13.35 -6.67 17.12
CA VAL A 14 -13.71 -6.18 15.78
C VAL A 14 -12.95 -6.98 14.71
N PHE A 15 -11.65 -7.23 14.89
CA PHE A 15 -10.89 -8.10 13.99
C PHE A 15 -11.48 -9.50 13.90
N ARG A 16 -11.85 -10.08 15.04
CA ARG A 16 -12.44 -11.44 15.12
C ARG A 16 -13.82 -11.55 14.45
N GLY A 17 -14.48 -10.43 14.20
CA GLY A 17 -15.76 -10.38 13.48
C GLY A 17 -15.61 -10.54 11.97
N PHE A 18 -14.40 -10.40 11.41
CA PHE A 18 -14.16 -10.62 9.99
C PHE A 18 -13.87 -12.08 9.68
N ARG A 19 -14.13 -12.48 8.44
CA ARG A 19 -13.64 -13.77 7.93
C ARG A 19 -12.11 -13.74 7.84
N ARG A 20 -11.47 -14.89 8.04
CA ARG A 20 -10.01 -15.00 7.95
C ARG A 20 -9.46 -14.67 6.55
N ASP A 21 -10.21 -14.99 5.51
CA ASP A 21 -9.91 -14.72 4.12
C ASP A 21 -10.41 -13.34 3.63
N ALA A 22 -10.85 -12.47 4.54
CA ALA A 22 -11.26 -11.12 4.19
C ALA A 22 -10.08 -10.32 3.64
N HIS A 23 -10.33 -9.55 2.59
CA HIS A 23 -9.31 -8.67 2.02
C HIS A 23 -8.78 -7.69 3.10
N PRO A 24 -7.45 -7.54 3.28
CA PRO A 24 -6.89 -6.68 4.34
C PRO A 24 -7.41 -5.24 4.31
N MET A 25 -7.66 -4.70 3.12
CA MET A 25 -8.23 -3.35 2.98
C MET A 25 -9.66 -3.27 3.52
N ALA A 26 -10.49 -4.31 3.38
CA ALA A 26 -11.83 -4.37 3.97
C ALA A 26 -11.75 -4.35 5.50
N VAL A 27 -10.82 -5.13 6.07
CA VAL A 27 -10.55 -5.13 7.51
C VAL A 27 -10.11 -3.74 7.97
N MET A 28 -9.18 -3.10 7.27
CA MET A 28 -8.72 -1.75 7.60
C MET A 28 -9.86 -0.72 7.58
N VAL A 29 -10.72 -0.73 6.56
CA VAL A 29 -11.88 0.18 6.47
C VAL A 29 -12.78 0.00 7.71
N GLY A 30 -13.12 -1.24 8.05
CA GLY A 30 -13.99 -1.53 9.18
C GLY A 30 -13.38 -1.18 10.53
N VAL A 31 -12.11 -1.55 10.76
CA VAL A 31 -11.44 -1.28 12.04
C VAL A 31 -11.16 0.21 12.22
N VAL A 32 -10.70 0.93 11.19
CA VAL A 32 -10.49 2.38 11.28
C VAL A 32 -11.81 3.10 11.50
N GLY A 33 -12.88 2.70 10.82
CA GLY A 33 -14.22 3.26 11.04
C GLY A 33 -14.72 3.04 12.47
N SER A 34 -14.51 1.84 13.02
CA SER A 34 -14.90 1.49 14.39
C SER A 34 -14.13 2.25 15.46
N MET A 35 -12.95 2.82 15.16
CA MET A 35 -12.22 3.68 16.11
C MET A 35 -13.08 4.83 16.65
N ALA A 36 -14.05 5.30 15.89
CA ALA A 36 -14.98 6.34 16.33
C ALA A 36 -15.75 5.95 17.61
N ALA A 37 -16.04 4.66 17.79
CA ALA A 37 -16.73 4.15 18.98
C ALA A 37 -15.83 4.03 20.23
N PHE A 38 -14.50 4.04 20.05
CA PHE A 38 -13.53 3.87 21.14
C PHE A 38 -12.77 5.15 21.50
N TYR A 39 -12.74 6.13 20.59
CA TYR A 39 -11.97 7.37 20.77
C TYR A 39 -12.82 8.62 20.53
N PHE A 40 -14.06 8.62 21.06
CA PHE A 40 -15.07 9.64 20.77
C PHE A 40 -14.89 10.98 21.52
N ASP A 41 -14.03 11.04 22.55
CA ASP A 41 -13.91 12.23 23.41
C ASP A 41 -13.41 13.49 22.67
N ASN A 42 -12.75 13.34 21.54
CA ASN A 42 -12.08 14.42 20.80
C ASN A 42 -12.37 14.39 19.30
N MET A 43 -13.64 14.35 18.92
CA MET A 43 -14.06 14.23 17.50
C MET A 43 -14.63 15.51 16.88
N ASN A 44 -14.67 16.62 17.63
CA ASN A 44 -15.19 17.88 17.09
C ASN A 44 -14.23 18.43 16.01
N ILE A 45 -14.62 18.33 14.75
CA ILE A 45 -13.82 18.77 13.59
C ILE A 45 -13.64 20.29 13.52
N ASN A 46 -14.47 21.07 14.19
CA ASN A 46 -14.32 22.53 14.28
C ASN A 46 -13.26 22.95 15.31
N ASN A 47 -12.89 22.04 16.23
CA ASN A 47 -11.85 22.28 17.22
C ASN A 47 -10.49 21.83 16.66
N ARG A 48 -9.53 22.78 16.51
CA ARG A 48 -8.19 22.51 15.97
C ARG A 48 -7.43 21.47 16.79
N ASN A 49 -7.55 21.49 18.12
CA ASN A 49 -6.85 20.54 18.99
C ASN A 49 -7.42 19.13 18.85
N HIS A 50 -8.73 18.98 18.71
CA HIS A 50 -9.37 17.68 18.46
C HIS A 50 -8.92 17.10 17.10
N ARG A 51 -8.86 17.91 16.04
CA ARG A 51 -8.33 17.46 14.73
C ARG A 51 -6.89 16.98 14.85
N LYS A 52 -6.02 17.74 15.55
CA LYS A 52 -4.61 17.36 15.76
C LYS A 52 -4.49 16.06 16.56
N GLN A 53 -5.26 15.89 17.62
CA GLN A 53 -5.25 14.68 18.44
C GLN A 53 -5.75 13.48 17.65
N SER A 54 -6.83 13.60 16.87
CA SER A 54 -7.35 12.54 16.02
C SER A 54 -6.33 12.15 14.93
N ALA A 55 -5.69 13.12 14.30
CA ALA A 55 -4.63 12.87 13.32
C ALA A 55 -3.44 12.12 13.95
N ASN A 56 -2.99 12.53 15.12
CA ASN A 56 -1.91 11.85 15.83
C ASN A 56 -2.29 10.41 16.23
N LYS A 57 -3.54 10.19 16.69
CA LYS A 57 -4.05 8.85 17.01
C LYS A 57 -4.10 7.97 15.75
N LEU A 58 -4.59 8.49 14.63
CA LEU A 58 -4.63 7.78 13.36
C LEU A 58 -3.23 7.41 12.89
N LEU A 59 -2.31 8.38 12.83
CA LEU A 59 -0.91 8.13 12.45
C LEU A 59 -0.25 7.09 13.34
N ALA A 60 -0.55 7.07 14.65
CA ALA A 60 0.03 6.12 15.58
C ALA A 60 -0.57 4.72 15.47
N LYS A 61 -1.89 4.60 15.19
CA LYS A 61 -2.65 3.35 15.31
C LYS A 61 -2.88 2.62 13.99
N VAL A 62 -2.96 3.34 12.87
CA VAL A 62 -3.16 2.72 11.55
C VAL A 62 -2.06 1.70 11.20
N PRO A 63 -0.77 1.92 11.52
CA PRO A 63 0.25 0.90 11.35
C PRO A 63 -0.02 -0.40 12.10
N THR A 64 -0.49 -0.31 13.34
CA THR A 64 -0.87 -1.50 14.13
C THR A 64 -2.08 -2.20 13.49
N ILE A 65 -3.07 -1.43 13.04
CA ILE A 65 -4.24 -1.99 12.34
C ILE A 65 -3.82 -2.71 11.06
N ALA A 66 -2.92 -2.12 10.27
CA ALA A 66 -2.41 -2.73 9.04
C ALA A 66 -1.65 -4.03 9.32
N ALA A 67 -0.73 -4.02 10.28
CA ALA A 67 0.03 -5.20 10.69
C ALA A 67 -0.89 -6.32 11.21
N TRP A 68 -1.85 -5.98 12.05
CA TRP A 68 -2.81 -6.95 12.58
C TRP A 68 -3.79 -7.47 11.52
N SER A 69 -4.16 -6.65 10.53
CA SER A 69 -4.95 -7.13 9.38
C SER A 69 -4.19 -8.21 8.60
N HIS A 70 -2.89 -8.03 8.42
CA HIS A 70 -2.02 -9.00 7.78
C HIS A 70 -1.89 -10.29 8.60
N THR A 71 -1.51 -10.20 9.88
CA THR A 71 -1.33 -11.37 10.74
C THR A 71 -2.64 -12.11 10.99
N TYR A 72 -3.77 -11.39 11.06
CA TYR A 72 -5.10 -11.98 11.17
C TYR A 72 -5.42 -12.86 9.95
N ASN A 73 -5.16 -12.35 8.76
CA ASN A 73 -5.39 -13.07 7.50
C ASN A 73 -4.55 -14.36 7.43
N LEU A 74 -3.31 -14.31 7.92
CA LEU A 74 -2.42 -15.48 8.00
C LEU A 74 -2.77 -16.47 9.14
N GLY A 75 -3.74 -16.15 9.97
CA GLY A 75 -4.08 -16.97 11.14
C GLY A 75 -3.06 -16.91 12.29
N LEU A 76 -2.17 -15.91 12.25
CA LEU A 76 -1.13 -15.70 13.25
C LEU A 76 -1.63 -14.86 14.44
N PRO A 77 -1.04 -14.99 15.64
CA PRO A 77 -1.34 -14.13 16.77
C PRO A 77 -0.89 -12.69 16.51
N PHE A 78 -1.59 -11.73 17.10
CA PHE A 78 -1.22 -10.33 17.05
C PHE A 78 0.09 -10.06 17.81
N VAL A 79 1.00 -9.35 17.15
CA VAL A 79 2.23 -8.84 17.76
C VAL A 79 2.01 -7.37 18.11
N TYR A 80 2.28 -7.02 19.35
CA TYR A 80 2.08 -5.65 19.86
C TYR A 80 3.26 -4.74 19.50
N PRO A 81 3.02 -3.44 19.33
CA PRO A 81 4.08 -2.47 19.07
C PRO A 81 5.07 -2.37 20.22
N LYS A 82 6.33 -2.21 19.92
CA LYS A 82 7.43 -1.98 20.85
C LYS A 82 7.79 -0.50 20.93
N HIS A 83 8.08 0.00 22.12
CA HIS A 83 8.40 1.42 22.32
C HIS A 83 9.82 1.81 21.93
N ASP A 84 10.73 0.85 21.88
CA ASP A 84 12.14 1.01 21.54
C ASP A 84 12.43 0.99 20.04
N LEU A 85 11.43 0.66 19.21
CA LEU A 85 11.57 0.63 17.77
C LEU A 85 11.08 1.93 17.12
N GLY A 86 11.74 2.33 16.04
CA GLY A 86 11.27 3.37 15.14
C GLY A 86 9.95 2.99 14.44
N TYR A 87 9.30 3.97 13.83
CA TYR A 87 7.96 3.84 13.26
C TYR A 87 7.85 2.66 12.26
N VAL A 88 8.69 2.64 11.23
CA VAL A 88 8.67 1.58 10.20
C VAL A 88 9.22 0.26 10.74
N ALA A 89 10.30 0.31 11.53
CA ALA A 89 10.85 -0.88 12.18
C ALA A 89 9.80 -1.60 13.03
N ASN A 90 8.94 -0.84 13.68
CA ASN A 90 7.84 -1.38 14.49
C ASN A 90 6.74 -2.02 13.62
N ILE A 91 6.41 -1.43 12.48
CA ILE A 91 5.48 -2.03 11.51
C ILE A 91 6.01 -3.40 11.06
N LEU A 92 7.26 -3.45 10.62
CA LEU A 92 7.90 -4.69 10.16
C LEU A 92 7.94 -5.74 11.28
N ASN A 93 8.30 -5.33 12.50
CA ASN A 93 8.28 -6.23 13.65
C ASN A 93 6.88 -6.80 13.91
N MET A 94 5.83 -5.97 13.86
CA MET A 94 4.46 -6.44 14.10
C MET A 94 3.95 -7.36 12.98
N MET A 95 4.37 -7.14 11.74
CA MET A 95 3.93 -7.94 10.59
C MET A 95 4.63 -9.31 10.52
N PHE A 96 5.92 -9.37 10.84
CA PHE A 96 6.77 -10.52 10.52
C PHE A 96 7.29 -11.28 11.74
N SER A 97 7.09 -10.78 12.96
CA SER A 97 7.37 -11.55 14.17
C SER A 97 6.27 -12.55 14.48
N SER A 98 6.66 -13.66 15.06
CA SER A 98 5.75 -14.59 15.73
C SER A 98 6.29 -14.95 17.12
N PRO A 99 5.49 -15.53 18.04
CA PRO A 99 5.93 -15.84 19.39
C PRO A 99 7.17 -16.74 19.46
N ASN A 100 7.32 -17.63 18.48
CA ASN A 100 8.44 -18.58 18.37
C ASN A 100 9.54 -18.15 17.40
N LYS A 101 9.33 -17.06 16.63
CA LYS A 101 10.31 -16.55 15.66
C LYS A 101 10.29 -15.02 15.67
N PRO A 102 11.11 -14.38 16.51
CA PRO A 102 11.28 -12.94 16.49
C PRO A 102 11.79 -12.46 15.13
N TYR A 103 11.25 -11.36 14.65
CA TYR A 103 11.77 -10.69 13.44
C TYR A 103 12.96 -9.80 13.79
N HIS A 104 14.08 -10.01 13.12
CA HIS A 104 15.23 -9.12 13.21
C HIS A 104 15.07 -7.99 12.20
N VAL A 105 14.91 -6.77 12.73
CA VAL A 105 14.70 -5.58 11.91
C VAL A 105 15.91 -5.32 11.04
N ASN A 106 15.73 -5.43 9.72
CA ASN A 106 16.74 -5.15 8.74
C ASN A 106 16.75 -3.65 8.38
N PRO A 107 17.87 -2.92 8.51
CA PRO A 107 17.93 -1.49 8.26
C PRO A 107 17.70 -1.11 6.78
N ILE A 108 18.07 -1.97 5.82
CA ILE A 108 17.88 -1.74 4.39
C ILE A 108 16.38 -1.83 4.06
N ILE A 109 15.71 -2.90 4.54
CA ILE A 109 14.27 -3.07 4.36
C ILE A 109 13.50 -1.95 5.07
N THR A 110 13.92 -1.55 6.26
CA THR A 110 13.32 -0.44 7.00
C THR A 110 13.41 0.85 6.19
N ARG A 111 14.59 1.20 5.68
CA ARG A 111 14.80 2.39 4.86
C ARG A 111 14.01 2.34 3.55
N ALA A 112 13.91 1.18 2.92
CA ALA A 112 13.11 0.99 1.73
C ALA A 112 11.63 1.29 1.99
N PHE A 113 11.10 0.80 3.09
CA PHE A 113 9.71 1.04 3.46
C PHE A 113 9.46 2.49 3.92
N GLU A 114 10.43 3.13 4.57
CA GLU A 114 10.39 4.57 4.85
C GLU A 114 10.29 5.39 3.56
N ARG A 115 11.10 5.07 2.53
CA ARG A 115 11.01 5.72 1.21
C ARG A 115 9.63 5.55 0.58
N ILE A 116 9.03 4.36 0.66
CA ILE A 116 7.66 4.12 0.19
C ILE A 116 6.68 5.07 0.88
N LEU A 117 6.72 5.16 2.21
CA LEU A 117 5.82 6.02 2.96
C LEU A 117 6.03 7.51 2.64
N ILE A 118 7.28 7.95 2.48
CA ILE A 118 7.61 9.33 2.12
C ILE A 118 7.09 9.67 0.72
N LEU A 119 7.30 8.79 -0.28
CA LEU A 119 6.85 8.99 -1.65
C LEU A 119 5.32 9.01 -1.79
N HIS A 120 4.61 8.48 -0.79
CA HIS A 120 3.13 8.46 -0.76
C HIS A 120 2.54 9.47 0.25
N ALA A 121 3.36 10.20 0.99
CA ALA A 121 2.88 11.12 2.02
C ALA A 121 2.05 12.27 1.43
N ASP A 122 2.44 12.74 0.25
CA ASP A 122 1.71 13.77 -0.49
C ASP A 122 1.88 13.56 -2.00
N HIS A 123 0.77 13.54 -2.71
CA HIS A 123 0.73 13.45 -4.16
C HIS A 123 -0.50 14.17 -4.72
N GLU A 124 -0.59 15.46 -4.46
CA GLU A 124 -1.70 16.34 -4.83
C GLU A 124 -3.07 15.87 -4.28
N GLN A 125 -4.14 16.35 -4.86
CA GLN A 125 -5.50 15.98 -4.49
C GLN A 125 -5.93 14.71 -5.23
N ASN A 126 -5.45 13.55 -4.77
CA ASN A 126 -5.86 12.25 -5.29
C ASN A 126 -7.29 11.86 -4.84
N ALA A 127 -7.78 10.71 -5.32
CA ALA A 127 -9.13 10.24 -5.02
C ALA A 127 -9.39 10.06 -3.51
N SER A 128 -8.44 9.52 -2.75
CA SER A 128 -8.56 9.38 -1.28
C SER A 128 -8.66 10.73 -0.60
N THR A 129 -7.78 11.69 -0.95
CA THR A 129 -7.82 13.06 -0.41
C THR A 129 -9.16 13.73 -0.73
N SER A 130 -9.65 13.61 -1.95
CA SER A 130 -10.95 14.16 -2.36
C SER A 130 -12.10 13.53 -1.58
N THR A 131 -12.08 12.20 -1.39
CA THR A 131 -13.09 11.48 -0.61
C THR A 131 -13.09 11.92 0.85
N VAL A 132 -11.93 11.99 1.49
CA VAL A 132 -11.79 12.47 2.88
C VAL A 132 -12.34 13.88 3.04
N ARG A 133 -12.03 14.79 2.10
CA ARG A 133 -12.52 16.16 2.11
C ARG A 133 -14.03 16.23 1.90
N LEU A 134 -14.56 15.43 0.95
CA LEU A 134 -15.99 15.37 0.68
C LEU A 134 -16.78 14.89 1.91
N VAL A 135 -16.36 13.76 2.50
CA VAL A 135 -17.01 13.23 3.71
C VAL A 135 -16.85 14.21 4.88
N GLY A 136 -15.65 14.80 5.04
CA GLY A 136 -15.40 15.80 6.08
C GLY A 136 -16.25 17.07 5.95
N SER A 137 -16.65 17.47 4.73
CA SER A 137 -17.49 18.63 4.50
C SER A 137 -18.91 18.48 5.08
N THR A 138 -19.33 17.25 5.35
CA THR A 138 -20.63 16.95 6.01
C THR A 138 -20.57 17.06 7.54
N GLY A 139 -19.39 17.34 8.11
CA GLY A 139 -19.19 17.32 9.57
C GLY A 139 -18.91 15.94 10.14
N ALA A 140 -18.67 14.92 9.31
CA ALA A 140 -18.34 13.58 9.77
C ALA A 140 -17.06 13.55 10.60
N ASN A 141 -16.99 12.63 11.58
CA ASN A 141 -15.83 12.50 12.45
C ASN A 141 -14.56 12.05 11.68
N PRO A 142 -13.34 12.37 12.20
CA PRO A 142 -12.09 12.07 11.50
C PRO A 142 -11.87 10.60 11.15
N TYR A 143 -12.31 9.67 11.99
CA TYR A 143 -12.15 8.23 11.76
C TYR A 143 -13.02 7.75 10.59
N ALA A 144 -14.27 8.21 10.50
CA ALA A 144 -15.14 7.94 9.36
C ALA A 144 -14.58 8.53 8.06
N CYS A 145 -14.04 9.76 8.11
CA CYS A 145 -13.41 10.39 6.96
C CYS A 145 -12.21 9.57 6.45
N ILE A 146 -11.33 9.12 7.33
CA ILE A 146 -10.17 8.32 6.93
C ILE A 146 -10.56 6.92 6.49
N ALA A 147 -11.53 6.27 7.12
CA ALA A 147 -12.07 4.99 6.64
C ALA A 147 -12.61 5.10 5.21
N SER A 148 -13.30 6.19 4.88
CA SER A 148 -13.78 6.48 3.52
C SER A 148 -12.62 6.67 2.53
N GLY A 149 -11.54 7.35 2.95
CA GLY A 149 -10.31 7.48 2.15
C GLY A 149 -9.62 6.14 1.90
N ILE A 150 -9.58 5.25 2.89
CA ILE A 150 -9.05 3.88 2.76
C ILE A 150 -9.94 3.07 1.80
N ALA A 151 -11.26 3.20 1.88
CA ALA A 151 -12.19 2.57 0.94
C ALA A 151 -11.94 3.04 -0.51
N SER A 152 -11.71 4.34 -0.71
CA SER A 152 -11.33 4.90 -2.02
C SER A 152 -9.98 4.36 -2.49
N LEU A 153 -8.99 4.24 -1.59
CA LEU A 153 -7.66 3.71 -1.91
C LEU A 153 -7.72 2.26 -2.42
N TRP A 154 -8.64 1.47 -1.91
CA TRP A 154 -8.81 0.08 -2.30
C TRP A 154 -9.31 -0.10 -3.75
N GLY A 155 -9.89 0.93 -4.34
CA GLY A 155 -10.42 0.87 -5.71
C GLY A 155 -9.34 0.55 -6.75
N PRO A 156 -9.67 -0.25 -7.79
CA PRO A 156 -8.70 -0.68 -8.83
C PRO A 156 -8.18 0.48 -9.68
N ALA A 157 -8.89 1.62 -9.71
CA ALA A 157 -8.45 2.84 -10.40
C ALA A 157 -7.58 3.76 -9.51
N HIS A 158 -7.20 3.31 -8.32
CA HIS A 158 -6.38 4.05 -7.36
C HIS A 158 -5.31 3.12 -6.76
N GLY A 159 -5.22 2.92 -5.46
CA GLY A 159 -4.21 2.07 -4.83
C GLY A 159 -4.32 0.59 -5.20
N GLY A 160 -5.50 0.09 -5.53
CA GLY A 160 -5.71 -1.26 -6.05
C GLY A 160 -5.04 -1.55 -7.41
N ALA A 161 -4.53 -0.51 -8.09
CA ALA A 161 -3.76 -0.69 -9.33
C ALA A 161 -2.47 -1.50 -9.11
N ASN A 162 -1.84 -1.41 -7.93
CA ASN A 162 -0.65 -2.19 -7.60
C ASN A 162 -0.96 -3.69 -7.52
N GLU A 163 -2.07 -4.05 -6.87
CA GLU A 163 -2.55 -5.44 -6.84
C GLU A 163 -2.85 -5.95 -8.25
N ALA A 164 -3.46 -5.11 -9.09
CA ALA A 164 -3.73 -5.46 -10.48
C ALA A 164 -2.45 -5.68 -11.30
N THR A 165 -1.37 -4.93 -11.03
CA THR A 165 -0.07 -5.15 -11.68
C THR A 165 0.52 -6.51 -11.31
N LEU A 166 0.48 -6.90 -10.03
CA LEU A 166 0.92 -8.23 -9.59
C LEU A 166 0.14 -9.35 -10.26
N LYS A 167 -1.19 -9.23 -10.28
CA LYS A 167 -2.07 -10.21 -10.97
C LYS A 167 -1.70 -10.34 -12.44
N MET A 168 -1.45 -9.20 -13.11
CA MET A 168 -1.02 -9.17 -14.51
C MET A 168 0.34 -9.87 -14.70
N LEU A 169 1.34 -9.57 -13.90
CA LEU A 169 2.65 -10.22 -14.00
C LEU A 169 2.54 -11.74 -13.77
N ASN A 170 1.75 -12.17 -12.80
CA ASN A 170 1.47 -13.58 -12.55
C ASN A 170 0.69 -14.26 -13.69
N GLU A 171 -0.17 -13.53 -14.42
CA GLU A 171 -0.86 -14.02 -15.61
C GLU A 171 0.10 -14.17 -16.80
N ILE A 172 1.00 -13.21 -17.01
CA ILE A 172 2.05 -13.30 -18.04
C ILE A 172 3.00 -14.47 -17.76
N LYS A 173 3.37 -14.71 -16.51
CA LYS A 173 4.19 -15.79 -15.97
C LYS A 173 5.66 -15.78 -16.39
N ASN A 174 5.97 -15.57 -17.65
CA ASN A 174 7.34 -15.62 -18.16
C ASN A 174 7.56 -14.65 -19.32
N GLU A 175 8.82 -14.35 -19.59
CA GLU A 175 9.24 -13.35 -20.57
C GLU A 175 8.83 -13.71 -22.02
N SER A 176 8.74 -15.00 -22.36
CA SER A 176 8.38 -15.42 -23.72
C SER A 176 6.95 -15.02 -24.13
N ARG A 177 6.09 -14.77 -23.14
CA ARG A 177 4.69 -14.37 -23.38
C ARG A 177 4.50 -12.85 -23.43
N ILE A 178 5.50 -12.03 -23.12
CA ILE A 178 5.37 -10.57 -23.09
C ILE A 178 4.80 -10.02 -24.41
N ASN A 179 5.32 -10.49 -25.54
CA ASN A 179 4.87 -10.01 -26.86
C ASN A 179 3.39 -10.33 -27.15
N GLU A 180 2.88 -11.47 -26.67
CA GLU A 180 1.46 -11.82 -26.72
C GLU A 180 0.62 -10.78 -25.98
N TYR A 181 0.99 -10.48 -24.73
CA TYR A 181 0.26 -9.54 -23.87
C TYR A 181 0.38 -8.08 -24.31
N ILE A 182 1.51 -7.69 -24.91
CA ILE A 182 1.65 -6.37 -25.53
C ILE A 182 0.68 -6.24 -26.72
N LYS A 183 0.53 -7.28 -27.55
CA LYS A 183 -0.45 -7.27 -28.66
C LYS A 183 -1.87 -7.13 -28.12
N ARG A 184 -2.23 -7.87 -27.07
CA ARG A 184 -3.53 -7.76 -26.39
C ARG A 184 -3.77 -6.36 -25.84
N ALA A 185 -2.77 -5.74 -25.21
CA ALA A 185 -2.87 -4.38 -24.67
C ALA A 185 -3.06 -3.30 -25.74
N LYS A 186 -2.63 -3.56 -26.99
CA LYS A 186 -2.82 -2.69 -28.14
C LYS A 186 -4.17 -2.88 -28.81
N ASP A 187 -4.77 -4.04 -28.69
CA ASP A 187 -6.10 -4.35 -29.26
C ASP A 187 -7.19 -3.62 -28.46
N LYS A 188 -7.98 -2.82 -29.17
CA LYS A 188 -9.11 -2.08 -28.58
C LYS A 188 -10.26 -2.99 -28.16
N ASN A 189 -10.37 -4.17 -28.77
CA ASN A 189 -11.42 -5.13 -28.52
C ASN A 189 -11.06 -6.15 -27.43
N ASP A 190 -9.79 -6.17 -26.94
CA ASP A 190 -9.37 -7.01 -25.82
C ASP A 190 -9.56 -6.22 -24.52
N ASP A 191 -10.10 -6.88 -23.51
CA ASP A 191 -10.29 -6.31 -22.17
C ASP A 191 -8.98 -6.20 -21.37
N PHE A 192 -7.92 -6.84 -21.84
CA PHE A 192 -6.62 -6.79 -21.19
C PHE A 192 -6.04 -5.37 -21.17
N ARG A 193 -5.53 -4.97 -20.03
CA ARG A 193 -4.84 -3.68 -19.84
C ARG A 193 -3.47 -3.91 -19.24
N LEU A 194 -2.46 -3.25 -19.80
CA LEU A 194 -1.12 -3.27 -19.24
C LEU A 194 -1.09 -2.38 -17.98
N MET A 195 -1.15 -3.02 -16.82
CA MET A 195 -1.12 -2.37 -15.52
C MET A 195 0.32 -1.92 -15.17
N GLY A 196 0.46 -0.86 -14.37
CA GLY A 196 1.77 -0.29 -14.05
C GLY A 196 2.35 0.63 -15.12
N PHE A 197 1.55 0.97 -16.16
CA PHE A 197 1.96 1.86 -17.25
C PHE A 197 1.00 3.03 -17.42
N GLY A 198 1.56 4.22 -17.70
CA GLY A 198 0.82 5.46 -17.77
C GLY A 198 0.49 6.03 -16.40
N HIS A 199 0.26 7.32 -16.36
CA HIS A 199 -0.12 8.03 -15.14
C HIS A 199 -1.09 9.16 -15.48
N ARG A 200 -2.05 9.43 -14.59
CA ARG A 200 -3.06 10.45 -14.84
C ARG A 200 -2.49 11.88 -14.79
N VAL A 201 -1.49 12.09 -13.93
CA VAL A 201 -0.84 13.39 -13.72
C VAL A 201 0.42 13.53 -14.57
N TYR A 202 1.32 12.55 -14.50
CA TYR A 202 2.59 12.60 -15.22
C TYR A 202 2.40 12.27 -16.71
N ARG A 203 2.80 13.22 -17.56
CA ARG A 203 2.84 13.01 -19.04
C ARG A 203 4.11 12.32 -19.50
N ASN A 204 5.13 12.32 -18.64
CA ASN A 204 6.42 11.68 -18.84
C ASN A 204 6.60 10.58 -17.76
N ARG A 205 7.84 10.20 -17.46
CA ARG A 205 8.13 9.23 -16.41
C ARG A 205 7.69 9.74 -15.04
N ASP A 206 7.19 8.84 -14.22
CA ASP A 206 6.90 9.09 -12.81
C ASP A 206 8.24 9.21 -12.05
N PRO A 207 8.57 10.36 -11.42
CA PRO A 207 9.84 10.54 -10.72
C PRO A 207 10.00 9.60 -9.53
N ARG A 208 8.90 9.10 -8.98
CA ARG A 208 8.93 8.13 -7.88
C ARG A 208 9.41 6.76 -8.35
N ALA A 209 9.14 6.38 -9.60
CA ALA A 209 9.54 5.11 -10.16
C ALA A 209 11.07 4.95 -10.18
N GLU A 210 11.83 6.00 -10.48
CA GLU A 210 13.29 5.98 -10.47
C GLU A 210 13.83 5.69 -9.05
N ILE A 211 13.30 6.37 -8.03
CA ILE A 211 13.70 6.17 -6.64
C ILE A 211 13.34 4.75 -6.18
N MET A 212 12.16 4.29 -6.55
CA MET A 212 11.70 2.95 -6.16
C MET A 212 12.46 1.84 -6.86
N LYS A 213 12.85 2.04 -8.11
CA LYS A 213 13.69 1.08 -8.85
C LYS A 213 15.04 0.84 -8.15
N VAL A 214 15.73 1.92 -7.77
CA VAL A 214 16.97 1.83 -6.99
C VAL A 214 16.72 1.14 -5.64
N THR A 215 15.66 1.54 -4.95
CA THR A 215 15.29 0.94 -3.66
C THR A 215 14.98 -0.55 -3.76
N CYS A 216 14.31 -0.95 -4.85
CA CYS A 216 14.01 -2.36 -5.11
C CYS A 216 15.29 -3.18 -5.30
N HIS A 217 16.24 -2.68 -6.08
CA HIS A 217 17.55 -3.34 -6.24
C HIS A 217 18.27 -3.49 -4.90
N GLU A 218 18.33 -2.43 -4.06
CA GLU A 218 18.94 -2.50 -2.72
C GLU A 218 18.31 -3.61 -1.87
N VAL A 219 17.00 -3.78 -1.91
CA VAL A 219 16.31 -4.83 -1.14
C VAL A 219 16.56 -6.22 -1.71
N LEU A 220 16.54 -6.38 -3.03
CA LEU A 220 16.79 -7.67 -3.68
C LEU A 220 18.23 -8.13 -3.47
N ASP A 221 19.19 -7.21 -3.53
CA ASP A 221 20.62 -7.49 -3.22
C ASP A 221 20.75 -7.98 -1.78
N GLU A 222 20.13 -7.27 -0.82
CA GLU A 222 20.16 -7.64 0.60
C GLU A 222 19.56 -9.02 0.88
N LEU A 223 18.47 -9.35 0.17
CA LEU A 223 17.78 -10.64 0.33
C LEU A 223 18.37 -11.77 -0.53
N GLY A 224 19.34 -11.48 -1.39
CA GLY A 224 19.89 -12.47 -2.34
C GLY A 224 18.89 -12.90 -3.42
N LEU A 225 17.91 -12.06 -3.75
CA LEU A 225 16.79 -12.35 -4.65
C LEU A 225 16.92 -11.69 -6.04
N ASN A 226 18.12 -11.33 -6.47
CA ASN A 226 18.37 -10.69 -7.78
C ASN A 226 17.91 -11.52 -8.98
N ASN A 227 17.74 -12.81 -8.79
CA ASN A 227 17.28 -13.74 -9.82
C ASN A 227 15.79 -14.05 -9.77
N GLU A 228 15.02 -13.33 -8.95
CA GLU A 228 13.56 -13.53 -8.83
C GLU A 228 12.90 -13.43 -10.22
N PRO A 229 12.16 -14.46 -10.66
CA PRO A 229 11.60 -14.51 -12.01
C PRO A 229 10.62 -13.37 -12.29
N LEU A 230 9.84 -12.96 -11.29
CA LEU A 230 8.85 -11.90 -11.43
C LEU A 230 9.53 -10.54 -11.65
N PHE A 231 10.68 -10.33 -11.00
CA PHE A 231 11.50 -9.12 -11.19
C PHE A 231 12.08 -9.05 -12.59
N LYS A 232 12.66 -10.15 -13.06
CA LYS A 232 13.17 -10.22 -14.44
C LYS A 232 12.08 -9.94 -15.46
N LEU A 233 10.90 -10.55 -15.26
CA LEU A 233 9.72 -10.33 -16.09
C LEU A 233 9.31 -8.85 -16.12
N ALA A 234 9.22 -8.19 -14.94
CA ALA A 234 8.85 -6.79 -14.83
C ALA A 234 9.86 -5.86 -15.54
N ASN A 235 11.17 -6.09 -15.34
CA ASN A 235 12.23 -5.33 -16.01
C ASN A 235 12.23 -5.53 -17.53
N THR A 236 12.02 -6.76 -17.99
CA THR A 236 11.96 -7.05 -19.44
C THR A 236 10.72 -6.40 -20.06
N LEU A 237 9.58 -6.47 -19.39
CA LEU A 237 8.35 -5.81 -19.82
C LEU A 237 8.52 -4.28 -19.87
N GLU A 238 9.15 -3.68 -18.84
CA GLU A 238 9.47 -2.25 -18.81
C GLU A 238 10.33 -1.85 -20.03
N ARG A 239 11.43 -2.58 -20.26
CA ARG A 239 12.33 -2.30 -21.38
C ARG A 239 11.62 -2.37 -22.73
N ILE A 240 10.87 -3.43 -23.00
CA ILE A 240 10.13 -3.59 -24.25
C ILE A 240 9.09 -2.47 -24.43
N ALA A 241 8.35 -2.13 -23.39
CA ALA A 241 7.35 -1.06 -23.47
C ALA A 241 7.98 0.33 -23.68
N LEU A 242 9.19 0.58 -23.17
CA LEU A 242 9.90 1.84 -23.39
C LEU A 242 10.45 1.99 -24.83
N GLU A 243 10.67 0.89 -25.53
CA GLU A 243 11.14 0.85 -26.92
C GLU A 243 9.97 0.79 -27.93
N ASP A 244 8.76 0.46 -27.49
CA ASP A 244 7.60 0.25 -28.33
C ASP A 244 6.89 1.57 -28.71
N GLU A 245 6.81 1.87 -30.01
CA GLU A 245 6.24 3.11 -30.54
C GLU A 245 4.83 3.41 -30.02
N TYR A 246 3.96 2.40 -29.89
CA TYR A 246 2.60 2.60 -29.39
C TYR A 246 2.57 3.18 -27.97
N PHE A 247 3.43 2.68 -27.08
CA PHE A 247 3.48 3.18 -25.70
C PHE A 247 4.13 4.56 -25.63
N ILE A 248 5.13 4.83 -26.46
CA ILE A 248 5.79 6.13 -26.59
C ILE A 248 4.79 7.19 -27.08
N GLU A 249 4.11 6.94 -28.19
CA GLU A 249 3.11 7.85 -28.75
C GLU A 249 1.95 8.12 -27.79
N LYS A 250 1.48 7.10 -27.09
CA LYS A 250 0.41 7.21 -26.09
C LYS A 250 0.89 7.74 -24.74
N LYS A 251 2.19 8.01 -24.57
CA LYS A 251 2.82 8.45 -23.31
C LYS A 251 2.51 7.51 -22.16
N ARG A 252 2.50 6.21 -22.40
CA ARG A 252 2.26 5.17 -21.40
C ARG A 252 3.58 4.65 -20.86
N TYR A 253 4.29 5.49 -20.12
CA TYR A 253 5.54 5.13 -19.47
C TYR A 253 5.29 4.29 -18.22
N PRO A 254 6.26 3.44 -17.83
CA PRO A 254 6.22 2.74 -16.54
C PRO A 254 6.02 3.72 -15.39
N ASN A 255 5.12 3.39 -14.50
CA ASN A 255 4.86 4.17 -13.29
C ASN A 255 5.36 3.43 -12.04
N VAL A 256 5.21 4.08 -10.90
CA VAL A 256 5.66 3.53 -9.63
C VAL A 256 5.03 2.17 -9.27
N GLY A 257 3.84 1.87 -9.77
CA GLY A 257 3.17 0.58 -9.53
C GLY A 257 3.98 -0.61 -10.03
N LEU A 258 4.64 -0.51 -11.19
CA LEU A 258 5.49 -1.59 -11.69
C LEU A 258 6.74 -1.84 -10.80
N SER A 259 7.22 -0.80 -10.12
CA SER A 259 8.40 -0.88 -9.24
C SER A 259 8.11 -1.38 -7.84
N TYR A 260 6.83 -1.39 -7.40
CA TYR A 260 6.45 -1.89 -6.06
C TYR A 260 6.15 -3.38 -6.00
N ASP A 261 5.95 -4.02 -7.13
CA ASP A 261 5.34 -5.36 -7.18
C ASP A 261 6.30 -6.51 -6.91
N LEU A 262 7.44 -6.20 -6.33
CA LEU A 262 8.44 -7.19 -5.98
C LEU A 262 8.33 -7.57 -4.50
N ARG A 263 7.14 -8.02 -4.11
CA ARG A 263 6.95 -8.57 -2.77
C ARG A 263 7.63 -9.92 -2.68
N THR A 264 8.57 -9.99 -1.79
CA THR A 264 8.98 -11.26 -1.19
C THR A 264 7.75 -11.92 -0.55
N GLN A 265 7.42 -13.11 -1.00
CA GLN A 265 6.46 -13.98 -0.34
C GLN A 265 6.90 -14.30 1.09
#